data_69882137e88d4c97b629e9665adf5f9c
#
_entry.id   69882137e88d4c97b629e9665adf5f9c
#
_cell.length_a   1.000
_cell.length_b   1.000
_cell.length_c   1.000
_cell.angle_alpha   90.00
_cell.angle_beta   90.00
_cell.angle_gamma   90.00
#
_symmetry.space_group_name_H-M   'P 1'
#
loop_
_entity.id
_entity.type
_entity.pdbx_description
1 polymer ?
#
loop_
_entity_poly.entity_id
_entity_poly.type
_entity_poly.pdbx_seq_one_letter_code
_entity_poly.pdbx_strand_id
1 'polypeptide(L)'
;LAMFKALTAGGTIIMGRKTFDSFNGRILPHRDHIVISRTLKKGMKQSGSYRVCSDLDSALQHALTESFNPIFIIGGASIYKEGLREAKKLYLTRVDTVVENATAFFPEVDLSEWHAVSKIPFPADEKHQFPFTLETYVRKLV
;
A
#
# COMPACT_ATOMS: atom_id res chain seq x y z
N LEU A 1 1.67 3.31 -11.65
CA LEU A 1 2.78 3.53 -10.72
C LEU A 1 3.01 5.01 -10.40
N ALA A 2 2.82 5.90 -11.41
CA ALA A 2 2.97 7.35 -11.19
C ALA A 2 1.99 7.88 -10.14
N MET A 3 0.74 7.41 -10.18
CA MET A 3 -0.28 7.78 -9.20
C MET A 3 0.08 7.30 -7.80
N PHE A 4 0.56 6.08 -7.68
CA PHE A 4 1.03 5.52 -6.41
C PHE A 4 2.19 6.34 -5.84
N LYS A 5 3.17 6.69 -6.67
CA LYS A 5 4.30 7.52 -6.26
C LYS A 5 3.84 8.89 -5.77
N ALA A 6 2.88 9.49 -6.46
CA ALA A 6 2.35 10.80 -6.06
C ALA A 6 1.61 10.73 -4.73
N LEU A 7 0.77 9.70 -4.53
CA LEU A 7 0.00 9.53 -3.28
C LEU A 7 0.91 9.34 -2.08
N THR A 8 2.00 8.58 -2.22
CA THR A 8 2.82 8.16 -1.09
C THR A 8 4.04 9.04 -0.83
N ALA A 9 4.30 10.03 -1.69
CA ALA A 9 5.47 10.91 -1.54
C ALA A 9 5.45 11.62 -0.18
N GLY A 10 6.58 11.61 0.50
CA GLY A 10 6.72 12.21 1.82
C GLY A 10 6.19 11.36 2.97
N GLY A 11 5.65 10.18 2.68
CA GLY A 11 5.10 9.30 3.70
C GLY A 11 5.99 8.12 4.06
N THR A 12 5.45 7.26 4.92
CA THR A 12 6.04 5.98 5.26
C THR A 12 5.23 4.88 4.58
N ILE A 13 5.88 3.99 3.86
CA ILE A 13 5.22 2.85 3.23
C ILE A 13 5.58 1.56 3.97
N ILE A 14 4.54 0.81 4.34
CA ILE A 14 4.67 -0.47 5.04
C ILE A 14 4.26 -1.58 4.08
N MET A 15 5.09 -2.61 3.96
CA MET A 15 4.85 -3.69 3.02
C MET A 15 5.35 -5.03 3.53
N GLY A 16 4.79 -6.11 3.01
CA GLY A 16 5.31 -7.45 3.24
C GLY A 16 6.53 -7.73 2.38
N ARG A 17 7.21 -8.85 2.66
CA ARG A 17 8.45 -9.24 1.99
C ARG A 17 8.28 -9.40 0.47
N LYS A 18 7.20 -10.05 0.02
CA LYS A 18 6.98 -10.27 -1.42
C LYS A 18 6.80 -8.96 -2.17
N THR A 19 6.08 -8.01 -1.59
CA THR A 19 5.92 -6.69 -2.20
C THR A 19 7.25 -5.98 -2.28
N PHE A 20 8.05 -6.05 -1.22
CA PHE A 20 9.38 -5.47 -1.21
C PHE A 20 10.28 -6.09 -2.30
N ASP A 21 10.26 -7.41 -2.43
CA ASP A 21 11.04 -8.10 -3.45
C ASP A 21 10.60 -7.71 -4.87
N SER A 22 9.32 -7.38 -5.07
CA SER A 22 8.81 -6.95 -6.37
C SER A 22 9.40 -5.62 -6.86
N PHE A 23 10.00 -4.85 -5.97
CA PHE A 23 10.69 -3.61 -6.33
C PHE A 23 12.11 -3.86 -6.86
N ASN A 24 12.54 -5.11 -6.93
CA ASN A 24 13.87 -5.50 -7.45
C ASN A 24 15.03 -4.76 -6.77
N GLY A 25 14.92 -4.56 -5.45
CA GLY A 25 15.93 -3.88 -4.66
C GLY A 25 15.89 -2.36 -4.73
N ARG A 26 14.93 -1.79 -5.42
CA ARG A 26 14.79 -0.33 -5.51
C ARG A 26 14.13 0.20 -4.26
N ILE A 27 14.66 1.32 -3.77
CA ILE A 27 14.04 2.12 -2.73
C ILE A 27 13.44 3.34 -3.39
N LEU A 28 12.14 3.58 -3.17
CA LEU A 28 11.47 4.74 -3.75
C LEU A 28 11.94 5.99 -3.02
N PRO A 29 12.37 7.05 -3.74
CA PRO A 29 12.90 8.26 -3.09
C PRO A 29 11.80 9.01 -2.33
N HIS A 30 12.22 9.76 -1.32
CA HIS A 30 11.36 10.65 -0.52
C HIS A 30 10.29 9.90 0.28
N ARG A 31 10.57 8.64 0.67
CA ARG A 31 9.68 7.82 1.50
C ARG A 31 10.50 6.97 2.43
N ASP A 32 9.96 6.73 3.62
CA ASP A 32 10.50 5.73 4.52
C ASP A 32 9.89 4.37 4.19
N HIS A 33 10.71 3.33 4.26
CA HIS A 33 10.29 1.97 3.93
C HIS A 33 10.35 1.09 5.17
N ILE A 34 9.24 0.41 5.48
CA ILE A 34 9.20 -0.60 6.52
C ILE A 34 8.73 -1.91 5.89
N VAL A 35 9.55 -2.94 6.04
CA VAL A 35 9.26 -4.29 5.51
C VAL A 35 8.90 -5.20 6.67
N ILE A 36 7.76 -5.86 6.56
CA ILE A 36 7.33 -6.85 7.55
C ILE A 36 7.88 -8.20 7.13
N SER A 37 8.78 -8.74 7.94
CA SER A 37 9.38 -10.05 7.68
C SER A 37 10.00 -10.60 8.97
N ARG A 38 9.87 -11.91 9.16
CA ARG A 38 10.50 -12.60 10.29
C ARG A 38 11.92 -13.08 9.96
N THR A 39 12.27 -13.12 8.69
CA THR A 39 13.53 -13.72 8.21
C THR A 39 14.48 -12.71 7.59
N LEU A 40 13.98 -11.60 7.07
CA LEU A 40 14.81 -10.57 6.46
C LEU A 40 15.53 -9.76 7.54
N LYS A 41 16.82 -9.58 7.37
CA LYS A 41 17.58 -8.71 8.26
C LYS A 41 17.60 -7.29 7.73
N LYS A 42 17.68 -6.32 8.65
CA LYS A 42 17.84 -4.91 8.29
C LYS A 42 19.07 -4.74 7.42
N GLY A 43 18.93 -3.95 6.36
CA GLY A 43 20.02 -3.72 5.43
C GLY A 43 19.89 -2.44 4.67
N MET A 44 20.93 -2.13 3.90
CA MET A 44 20.99 -1.01 2.98
C MET A 44 20.82 -1.53 1.57
N LYS A 45 20.00 -0.85 0.78
CA LYS A 45 19.90 -1.08 -0.66
C LYS A 45 20.70 0.00 -1.39
N GLN A 46 20.98 -0.23 -2.68
CA GLN A 46 21.78 0.68 -3.49
C GLN A 46 21.27 2.12 -3.48
N SER A 47 19.96 2.31 -3.40
CA SER A 47 19.31 3.63 -3.43
C SER A 47 18.81 4.11 -2.08
N GLY A 48 19.20 3.47 -0.98
CA GLY A 48 18.79 3.88 0.36
C GLY A 48 18.69 2.73 1.33
N SER A 49 18.01 2.97 2.44
CA SER A 49 17.84 1.99 3.50
C SER A 49 16.36 1.69 3.73
N TYR A 50 16.12 0.58 4.40
CA TYR A 50 14.79 0.20 4.84
C TYR A 50 14.88 -0.36 6.27
N ARG A 51 13.75 -0.33 6.97
CA ARG A 51 13.62 -0.93 8.29
C ARG A 51 12.84 -2.23 8.18
N VAL A 52 13.20 -3.21 9.01
CA VAL A 52 12.49 -4.49 9.09
C VAL A 52 11.78 -4.58 10.44
N CYS A 53 10.50 -4.92 10.42
CA CYS A 53 9.71 -5.22 11.60
C CYS A 53 9.12 -6.62 11.46
N SER A 54 8.85 -7.28 12.59
CA SER A 54 8.37 -8.66 12.57
C SER A 54 6.87 -8.78 12.29
N ASP A 55 6.10 -7.74 12.59
CA ASP A 55 4.65 -7.73 12.40
C ASP A 55 4.13 -6.32 12.11
N LEU A 56 2.86 -6.23 11.74
CA LEU A 56 2.24 -4.96 11.38
C LEU A 56 2.14 -4.02 12.59
N ASP A 57 1.81 -4.54 13.75
CA ASP A 57 1.67 -3.70 14.96
C ASP A 57 2.98 -3.00 15.29
N SER A 58 4.09 -3.72 15.25
CA SER A 58 5.43 -3.15 15.46
C SER A 58 5.76 -2.09 14.41
N ALA A 59 5.42 -2.36 13.15
CA ALA A 59 5.65 -1.42 12.06
C ALA A 59 4.85 -0.13 12.26
N LEU A 60 3.57 -0.24 12.62
CA LEU A 60 2.72 0.92 12.87
C LEU A 60 3.20 1.72 14.07
N GLN A 61 3.57 1.08 15.16
CA GLN A 61 4.11 1.78 16.34
C GLN A 61 5.38 2.53 15.99
N HIS A 62 6.28 1.90 15.25
CA HIS A 62 7.51 2.55 14.81
C HIS A 62 7.22 3.78 13.95
N ALA A 63 6.33 3.63 12.96
CA ALA A 63 5.97 4.74 12.06
C ALA A 63 5.33 5.90 12.82
N LEU A 64 4.45 5.61 13.78
CA LEU A 64 3.76 6.64 14.57
C LEU A 64 4.70 7.39 15.52
N THR A 65 5.74 6.73 16.05
CA THR A 65 6.67 7.37 16.97
C THR A 65 7.78 8.15 16.29
N GLU A 66 8.17 7.75 15.07
CA GLU A 66 9.30 8.36 14.36
C GLU A 66 8.91 9.56 13.50
N SER A 67 7.65 9.67 13.12
CA SER A 67 7.24 10.68 12.16
C SER A 67 5.76 11.01 12.26
N PHE A 68 5.40 12.24 11.90
CA PHE A 68 4.00 12.64 11.72
C PHE A 68 3.56 12.49 10.27
N ASN A 69 4.39 11.93 9.41
CA ASN A 69 4.06 11.75 8.00
C ASN A 69 2.98 10.69 7.82
N PRO A 70 2.19 10.78 6.74
CA PRO A 70 1.18 9.76 6.45
C PRO A 70 1.78 8.37 6.34
N ILE A 71 1.03 7.38 6.80
CA ILE A 71 1.43 5.98 6.78
C ILE A 71 0.56 5.25 5.76
N PHE A 72 1.20 4.56 4.83
CA PHE A 72 0.51 3.80 3.77
C PHE A 72 0.86 2.32 3.87
N ILE A 73 -0.16 1.47 3.87
CA ILE A 73 0.01 0.02 3.81
C ILE A 73 -0.18 -0.39 2.37
N ILE A 74 0.85 -0.96 1.74
CA ILE A 74 0.87 -1.16 0.29
C ILE A 74 0.89 -2.62 -0.16
N GLY A 75 0.71 -3.57 0.74
CA GLY A 75 0.55 -4.97 0.36
C GLY A 75 1.50 -5.91 1.10
N GLY A 76 1.43 -7.21 0.90
CA GLY A 76 0.38 -7.85 0.07
C GLY A 76 -0.92 -8.17 0.79
N ALA A 77 -1.61 -9.19 0.29
CA ALA A 77 -2.99 -9.50 0.73
C ALA A 77 -3.13 -9.70 2.23
N SER A 78 -2.22 -10.43 2.87
CA SER A 78 -2.27 -10.65 4.32
C SER A 78 -2.07 -9.36 5.12
N ILE A 79 -1.19 -8.48 4.64
CA ILE A 79 -0.93 -7.20 5.28
C ILE A 79 -2.13 -6.26 5.10
N TYR A 80 -2.76 -6.25 3.92
CA TYR A 80 -3.98 -5.49 3.70
C TYR A 80 -5.11 -5.94 4.61
N LYS A 81 -5.27 -7.25 4.80
CA LYS A 81 -6.33 -7.79 5.65
C LYS A 81 -6.20 -7.30 7.09
N GLU A 82 -4.99 -7.32 7.63
CA GLU A 82 -4.73 -6.78 8.95
C GLU A 82 -4.86 -5.26 8.98
N GLY A 83 -4.33 -4.59 7.97
CA GLY A 83 -4.32 -3.13 7.90
C GLY A 83 -5.69 -2.50 7.78
N LEU A 84 -6.66 -3.18 7.15
CA LEU A 84 -8.02 -2.67 7.03
C LEU A 84 -8.69 -2.43 8.37
N ARG A 85 -8.29 -3.12 9.41
CA ARG A 85 -8.82 -2.93 10.76
C ARG A 85 -8.40 -1.60 11.37
N GLU A 86 -7.22 -1.12 10.99
CA GLU A 86 -6.62 0.08 11.56
C GLU A 86 -6.73 1.30 10.63
N ALA A 87 -6.95 1.09 9.34
CA ALA A 87 -6.93 2.15 8.36
C ALA A 87 -8.14 3.07 8.49
N LYS A 88 -7.90 4.37 8.31
CA LYS A 88 -8.95 5.40 8.30
C LYS A 88 -9.32 5.81 6.89
N LYS A 89 -8.47 5.56 5.92
CA LYS A 89 -8.67 5.90 4.52
C LYS A 89 -8.29 4.72 3.64
N LEU A 90 -9.06 4.50 2.60
CA LEU A 90 -8.85 3.41 1.66
C LEU A 90 -8.77 3.98 0.25
N TYR A 91 -7.68 3.68 -0.45
CA TYR A 91 -7.54 3.97 -1.88
C TYR A 91 -7.65 2.65 -2.62
N LEU A 92 -8.65 2.55 -3.49
CA LEU A 92 -8.95 1.32 -4.21
C LEU A 92 -8.90 1.61 -5.71
N THR A 93 -8.06 0.87 -6.42
CA THR A 93 -8.01 0.93 -7.88
C THR A 93 -8.81 -0.23 -8.45
N ARG A 94 -9.88 0.09 -9.19
CA ARG A 94 -10.68 -0.91 -9.90
C ARG A 94 -10.31 -0.87 -11.37
N VAL A 95 -9.89 -2.01 -11.89
CA VAL A 95 -9.50 -2.14 -13.30
C VAL A 95 -10.66 -2.80 -14.04
N ASP A 96 -11.06 -2.21 -15.19
CA ASP A 96 -12.16 -2.72 -15.99
C ASP A 96 -11.71 -3.90 -16.82
N THR A 97 -11.41 -5.00 -16.17
CA THR A 97 -11.05 -6.27 -16.81
C THR A 97 -11.17 -7.41 -15.81
N VAL A 98 -11.20 -8.61 -16.34
CA VAL A 98 -11.14 -9.83 -15.52
C VAL A 98 -9.74 -10.41 -15.68
N VAL A 99 -9.06 -10.65 -14.54
CA VAL A 99 -7.74 -11.29 -14.54
C VAL A 99 -7.92 -12.78 -14.31
N GLU A 100 -7.69 -13.58 -15.36
CA GLU A 100 -7.71 -15.03 -15.26
C GLU A 100 -6.45 -15.53 -14.55
N ASN A 101 -6.56 -16.62 -13.81
CA ASN A 101 -5.44 -17.26 -13.12
C ASN A 101 -4.71 -16.35 -12.11
N ALA A 102 -5.40 -15.38 -11.55
CA ALA A 102 -4.82 -14.56 -10.51
C ALA A 102 -4.53 -15.42 -9.27
N THR A 103 -3.31 -15.28 -8.71
CA THR A 103 -2.88 -16.04 -7.55
C THR A 103 -2.96 -15.26 -6.24
N ALA A 104 -3.12 -13.93 -6.35
CA ALA A 104 -3.28 -13.06 -5.18
C ALA A 104 -4.39 -12.04 -5.46
N PHE A 105 -5.23 -11.81 -4.48
CA PHE A 105 -6.36 -10.90 -4.59
C PHE A 105 -6.33 -9.91 -3.44
N PHE A 106 -6.85 -8.70 -3.68
CA PHE A 106 -7.11 -7.76 -2.60
C PHE A 106 -8.19 -8.37 -1.69
N PRO A 107 -8.07 -8.23 -0.36
CA PRO A 107 -9.07 -8.75 0.56
C PRO A 107 -10.46 -8.18 0.27
N GLU A 108 -11.48 -8.96 0.54
CA GLU A 108 -12.85 -8.47 0.46
C GLU A 108 -13.06 -7.35 1.49
N VAL A 109 -13.63 -6.23 1.05
CA VAL A 109 -13.86 -5.07 1.89
C VAL A 109 -15.36 -4.88 2.07
N ASP A 110 -15.81 -4.79 3.32
CA ASP A 110 -17.18 -4.42 3.63
C ASP A 110 -17.32 -2.90 3.53
N LEU A 111 -17.77 -2.43 2.38
CA LEU A 111 -17.89 -0.99 2.11
C LEU A 111 -18.99 -0.31 2.93
N SER A 112 -19.80 -1.06 3.66
CA SER A 112 -20.82 -0.46 4.55
C SER A 112 -20.20 0.35 5.68
N GLU A 113 -18.93 0.08 6.03
CA GLU A 113 -18.19 0.81 7.05
C GLU A 113 -17.46 2.05 6.51
N TRP A 114 -17.60 2.33 5.23
CA TRP A 114 -16.82 3.37 4.56
C TRP A 114 -17.72 4.34 3.80
N HIS A 115 -17.32 5.63 3.79
CA HIS A 115 -17.93 6.66 2.95
C HIS A 115 -17.09 6.84 1.69
N ALA A 116 -17.72 6.76 0.52
CA ALA A 116 -17.07 7.11 -0.73
C ALA A 116 -16.87 8.63 -0.78
N VAL A 117 -15.61 9.05 -0.97
CA VAL A 117 -15.23 10.45 -1.05
C VAL A 117 -15.07 10.90 -2.50
N SER A 118 -14.45 10.04 -3.33
CA SER A 118 -14.26 10.35 -4.74
C SER A 118 -14.12 9.08 -5.55
N LYS A 119 -14.48 9.18 -6.84
CA LYS A 119 -14.25 8.14 -7.83
C LYS A 119 -13.79 8.84 -9.09
N ILE A 120 -12.53 8.63 -9.47
CA ILE A 120 -11.91 9.28 -10.59
C ILE A 120 -11.59 8.24 -11.65
N PRO A 121 -12.26 8.29 -12.81
CA PRO A 121 -11.95 7.36 -13.91
C PRO A 121 -10.70 7.79 -14.67
N PHE A 122 -9.93 6.83 -15.09
CA PHE A 122 -8.77 7.02 -15.96
C PHE A 122 -8.93 6.12 -17.18
N PRO A 123 -8.91 6.68 -18.41
CA PRO A 123 -9.02 5.87 -19.61
C PRO A 123 -7.76 5.06 -19.85
N ALA A 124 -7.87 4.01 -20.66
CA ALA A 124 -6.70 3.28 -21.13
C ALA A 124 -5.79 4.23 -21.93
N ASP A 125 -4.49 4.06 -21.78
CA ASP A 125 -3.48 4.87 -22.47
C ASP A 125 -2.25 4.03 -22.80
N GLU A 126 -1.17 4.67 -23.22
CA GLU A 126 0.07 3.98 -23.59
C GLU A 126 0.70 3.22 -22.42
N LYS A 127 0.48 3.69 -21.19
CA LYS A 127 1.05 3.08 -19.97
C LYS A 127 0.09 2.10 -19.30
N HIS A 128 -1.21 2.20 -19.60
CA HIS A 128 -2.25 1.40 -18.95
C HIS A 128 -3.10 0.75 -20.02
N GLN A 129 -3.00 -0.55 -20.14
CA GLN A 129 -3.71 -1.34 -21.14
C GLN A 129 -5.23 -1.28 -20.99
N PHE A 130 -5.71 -1.15 -19.75
CA PHE A 130 -7.13 -1.16 -19.41
C PHE A 130 -7.52 0.14 -18.71
N PRO A 131 -8.76 0.63 -18.92
CA PRO A 131 -9.23 1.74 -18.10
C PRO A 131 -9.37 1.31 -16.63
N PHE A 132 -9.22 2.26 -15.73
CA PHE A 132 -9.37 2.00 -14.30
C PHE A 132 -10.02 3.18 -13.60
N THR A 133 -10.51 2.95 -12.40
CA THR A 133 -11.10 3.98 -11.54
C THR A 133 -10.38 3.98 -10.22
N LEU A 134 -9.92 5.15 -9.77
CA LEU A 134 -9.41 5.33 -8.42
C LEU A 134 -10.56 5.75 -7.51
N GLU A 135 -10.86 4.92 -6.53
CA GLU A 135 -11.90 5.17 -5.54
C GLU A 135 -11.24 5.48 -4.21
N THR A 136 -11.68 6.54 -3.57
CA THR A 136 -11.19 6.94 -2.24
C THR A 136 -12.34 6.86 -1.25
N TYR A 137 -12.10 6.19 -0.14
CA TYR A 137 -13.07 5.98 0.93
C TYR A 137 -12.49 6.44 2.26
N VAL A 138 -13.34 6.92 3.12
CA VAL A 138 -13.01 7.29 4.51
C VAL A 138 -13.88 6.46 5.43
N ARG A 139 -13.29 5.94 6.52
CA ARG A 139 -14.03 5.13 7.48
C ARG A 139 -15.12 5.95 8.15
N LYS A 140 -16.30 5.36 8.27
CA LYS A 140 -17.41 5.98 8.97
C LYS A 140 -17.08 6.12 10.46
N LEU A 141 -17.43 7.25 11.02
CA LEU A 141 -17.39 7.45 12.47
C LEU A 141 -18.56 6.71 13.10
N VAL A 142 -18.30 6.03 14.17
CA VAL A 142 -19.33 5.29 14.90
C VAL A 142 -19.99 6.20 15.92
#